data_6c1b547ea2af48415dfd15d10983642e
#
_entry.id   6c1b547ea2af48415dfd15d10983642e
#
_cell.length_a   1.000
_cell.length_b   1.000
_cell.length_c   1.000
_cell.angle_alpha   90.00
_cell.angle_beta   90.00
_cell.angle_gamma   90.00
#
_symmetry.space_group_name_H-M   'P 1'
#
loop_
_entity.id
_entity.type
_entity.pdbx_description
1 polymer ?
#
loop_
_entity_poly.entity_id
_entity_poly.type
_entity_poly.pdbx_seq_one_letter_code
_entity_poly.pdbx_strand_id
1 'polypeptide(L)'
;MCGIAGRILNTPGQIGADLLALMDAQMHRGSDSTGFALYGIPVERGYLVRAMSPKRSSLSADLEEFRATLKAHGSDFLEDPTWDNAETQHASVRMVIDEPKNLAAWVRDADTFSDHLEVQSVGKSLEIIKDLDSASDVAEKHGVQDFVGTHGLGHARLATESSVSPTASHPFWARPFPDVAIVHNGQITNYFLSRNRLERKGYRFMTENDSELL
;
A
#
# COMPACT_ATOMS: atom_id res chain seq x y z
N MET A 1 10.48 11.99 -14.89
CA MET A 1 10.53 10.51 -15.09
C MET A 1 10.62 9.87 -13.71
N CYS A 2 9.77 8.90 -13.44
CA CYS A 2 9.78 8.21 -12.15
C CYS A 2 11.05 7.37 -11.93
N GLY A 3 11.39 7.12 -10.66
CA GLY A 3 12.49 6.25 -10.25
C GLY A 3 11.97 4.94 -9.64
N ILE A 4 12.61 3.83 -9.94
CA ILE A 4 12.32 2.52 -9.34
C ILE A 4 13.60 1.96 -8.75
N ALA A 5 13.52 1.42 -7.53
CA ALA A 5 14.58 0.66 -6.89
C ALA A 5 14.03 -0.66 -6.34
N GLY A 6 14.89 -1.66 -6.25
CA GLY A 6 14.59 -2.94 -5.63
C GLY A 6 15.81 -3.49 -4.93
N ARG A 7 15.60 -4.17 -3.80
CA ARG A 7 16.66 -4.81 -3.02
C ARG A 7 16.21 -6.16 -2.52
N ILE A 8 17.08 -7.17 -2.60
CA ILE A 8 16.87 -8.51 -2.04
C ILE A 8 18.09 -8.85 -1.19
N LEU A 9 17.85 -9.36 0.00
CA LEU A 9 18.85 -9.84 0.95
C LEU A 9 18.69 -11.35 1.15
N ASN A 10 19.80 -12.05 1.35
CA ASN A 10 19.79 -13.49 1.62
C ASN A 10 19.26 -13.83 3.03
N THR A 11 19.37 -12.88 3.95
CA THR A 11 18.88 -12.97 5.34
C THR A 11 18.22 -11.65 5.71
N PRO A 12 17.26 -11.64 6.66
CA PRO A 12 16.67 -10.38 7.13
C PRO A 12 17.74 -9.38 7.57
N GLY A 13 17.60 -8.13 7.15
CA GLY A 13 18.50 -7.02 7.43
C GLY A 13 17.78 -5.68 7.31
N GLN A 14 18.51 -4.58 7.34
CA GLN A 14 17.99 -3.19 7.29
C GLN A 14 17.50 -2.83 5.86
N ILE A 15 16.48 -3.55 5.38
CA ILE A 15 15.98 -3.38 4.01
C ILE A 15 15.43 -1.98 3.76
N GLY A 16 14.84 -1.36 4.79
CA GLY A 16 14.30 -0.01 4.69
C GLY A 16 15.40 1.03 4.46
N ALA A 17 16.50 0.97 5.21
CA ALA A 17 17.64 1.85 5.04
C ALA A 17 18.32 1.66 3.68
N ASP A 18 18.47 0.41 3.22
CA ASP A 18 19.04 0.09 1.92
C ASP A 18 18.17 0.69 0.78
N LEU A 19 16.84 0.54 0.85
CA LEU A 19 15.95 1.11 -0.14
C LEU A 19 15.91 2.63 -0.10
N LEU A 20 15.92 3.23 1.08
CA LEU A 20 15.99 4.68 1.22
C LEU A 20 17.23 5.23 0.51
N ALA A 21 18.41 4.65 0.75
CA ALA A 21 19.64 5.08 0.09
C ALA A 21 19.56 4.97 -1.45
N LEU A 22 18.93 3.90 -1.97
CA LEU A 22 18.72 3.73 -3.41
C LEU A 22 17.72 4.74 -3.99
N MET A 23 16.69 5.10 -3.22
CA MET A 23 15.68 6.06 -3.64
C MET A 23 16.22 7.50 -3.59
N ASP A 24 16.99 7.85 -2.57
CA ASP A 24 17.66 9.15 -2.47
C ASP A 24 18.64 9.40 -3.62
N ALA A 25 19.35 8.35 -4.04
CA ALA A 25 20.21 8.43 -5.24
C ALA A 25 19.43 8.74 -6.52
N GLN A 26 18.12 8.54 -6.52
CA GLN A 26 17.21 8.79 -7.64
C GLN A 26 16.26 9.98 -7.40
N MET A 27 16.45 10.79 -6.35
CA MET A 27 15.56 11.90 -5.98
C MET A 27 15.33 12.91 -7.12
N HIS A 28 16.30 13.06 -8.01
CA HIS A 28 16.19 13.90 -9.21
C HIS A 28 15.15 13.40 -10.23
N ARG A 29 14.63 12.18 -10.05
CA ARG A 29 13.62 11.58 -10.94
C ARG A 29 12.18 11.85 -10.52
N GLY A 30 11.93 12.22 -9.28
CA GLY A 30 10.59 12.54 -8.79
C GLY A 30 10.57 12.79 -7.30
N SER A 31 9.86 13.84 -6.90
CA SER A 31 9.70 14.24 -5.50
C SER A 31 8.24 14.48 -5.13
N ASP A 32 7.28 14.16 -6.02
CA ASP A 32 5.88 14.48 -5.79
C ASP A 32 5.20 13.45 -4.88
N SER A 33 5.64 12.20 -4.96
CA SER A 33 5.24 11.14 -4.05
C SER A 33 6.24 9.99 -4.06
N THR A 34 6.38 9.32 -2.94
CA THR A 34 7.23 8.14 -2.77
C THR A 34 6.46 7.02 -2.10
N GLY A 35 6.75 5.79 -2.51
CA GLY A 35 6.21 4.62 -1.85
C GLY A 35 7.20 3.47 -1.80
N PHE A 36 7.00 2.64 -0.79
CA PHE A 36 7.80 1.46 -0.49
C PHE A 36 6.88 0.25 -0.33
N ALA A 37 7.22 -0.87 -0.96
CA ALA A 37 6.70 -2.19 -0.64
C ALA A 37 7.80 -2.95 0.09
N LEU A 38 7.58 -3.25 1.35
CA LEU A 38 8.57 -3.82 2.26
C LEU A 38 8.10 -5.19 2.72
N TYR A 39 8.98 -6.18 2.66
CA TYR A 39 8.70 -7.55 3.08
C TYR A 39 9.48 -7.87 4.34
N GLY A 40 8.77 -7.76 5.47
CA GLY A 40 9.30 -7.95 6.82
C GLY A 40 9.31 -9.41 7.27
N ILE A 41 9.39 -9.58 8.57
CA ILE A 41 9.23 -10.88 9.20
C ILE A 41 7.75 -11.28 9.09
N PRO A 42 7.43 -12.46 8.52
CA PRO A 42 6.06 -12.90 8.38
C PRO A 42 5.33 -13.01 9.73
N VAL A 43 4.08 -12.58 9.79
CA VAL A 43 3.22 -12.83 10.94
C VAL A 43 2.93 -14.33 11.05
N GLU A 44 2.93 -14.86 12.27
CA GLU A 44 2.69 -16.29 12.52
C GLU A 44 1.25 -16.70 12.17
N ARG A 45 0.29 -15.81 12.44
CA ARG A 45 -1.13 -16.05 12.23
C ARG A 45 -1.78 -14.86 11.53
N GLY A 46 -2.78 -15.15 10.69
CA GLY A 46 -3.56 -14.14 10.02
C GLY A 46 -2.82 -13.41 8.92
N TYR A 47 -3.20 -12.17 8.66
CA TYR A 47 -2.60 -11.28 7.68
C TYR A 47 -2.27 -9.93 8.30
N LEU A 48 -1.16 -9.38 7.86
CA LEU A 48 -0.82 -7.99 8.05
C LEU A 48 -1.50 -7.17 6.97
N VAL A 49 -2.20 -6.12 7.38
CA VAL A 49 -2.92 -5.20 6.49
C VAL A 49 -2.42 -3.78 6.70
N ARG A 50 -2.07 -3.12 5.61
CA ARG A 50 -1.91 -1.67 5.60
C ARG A 50 -3.13 -1.05 4.95
N ALA A 51 -3.60 0.02 5.56
CA ALA A 51 -4.70 0.81 5.04
C ALA A 51 -4.42 2.30 5.21
N MET A 52 -5.10 3.12 4.43
CA MET A 52 -5.02 4.58 4.53
C MET A 52 -6.41 5.15 4.78
N SER A 53 -6.55 5.91 5.85
CA SER A 53 -7.72 6.72 6.10
C SER A 53 -7.52 8.12 5.52
N PRO A 54 -8.42 8.61 4.66
CA PRO A 54 -8.31 9.96 4.11
C PRO A 54 -8.60 11.06 5.15
N LYS A 55 -9.24 10.70 6.26
CA LYS A 55 -9.61 11.63 7.33
C LYS A 55 -9.25 11.09 8.71
N ARG A 56 -8.14 11.54 9.25
CA ARG A 56 -7.68 11.17 10.60
C ARG A 56 -8.72 11.42 11.69
N SER A 57 -9.55 12.42 11.55
CA SER A 57 -10.58 12.77 12.54
C SER A 57 -11.70 11.74 12.66
N SER A 58 -11.96 10.95 11.63
CA SER A 58 -12.98 9.87 11.65
C SER A 58 -12.39 8.49 11.90
N LEU A 59 -11.07 8.36 12.00
CA LEU A 59 -10.35 7.08 12.00
C LEU A 59 -10.92 6.05 12.97
N SER A 60 -11.26 6.45 14.21
CA SER A 60 -11.78 5.49 15.19
C SER A 60 -13.14 4.91 14.77
N ALA A 61 -14.03 5.74 14.21
CA ALA A 61 -15.32 5.28 13.70
C ALA A 61 -15.14 4.41 12.46
N ASP A 62 -14.25 4.80 11.56
CA ASP A 62 -13.94 4.07 10.34
C ASP A 62 -13.34 2.68 10.65
N LEU A 63 -12.49 2.57 11.69
CA LEU A 63 -11.94 1.30 12.15
C LEU A 63 -13.01 0.38 12.74
N GLU A 64 -14.00 0.89 13.47
CA GLU A 64 -15.11 0.08 13.97
C GLU A 64 -15.99 -0.47 12.83
N GLU A 65 -16.30 0.35 11.83
CA GLU A 65 -17.04 -0.10 10.66
C GLU A 65 -16.21 -1.11 9.83
N PHE A 66 -14.92 -0.85 9.65
CA PHE A 66 -14.01 -1.78 8.98
C PHE A 66 -13.94 -3.13 9.70
N ARG A 67 -13.90 -3.11 11.06
CA ARG A 67 -13.99 -4.32 11.88
C ARG A 67 -15.29 -5.09 11.64
N ALA A 68 -16.41 -4.39 11.41
CA ALA A 68 -17.67 -5.03 11.08
C ALA A 68 -17.59 -5.79 9.74
N THR A 69 -16.89 -5.25 8.74
CA THR A 69 -16.65 -5.98 7.48
C THR A 69 -15.83 -7.24 7.69
N LEU A 70 -14.78 -7.19 8.54
CA LEU A 70 -13.98 -8.36 8.90
C LEU A 70 -14.86 -9.45 9.56
N LYS A 71 -15.67 -9.07 10.54
CA LYS A 71 -16.58 -10.00 11.27
C LYS A 71 -17.58 -10.66 10.34
N ALA A 72 -18.10 -9.95 9.34
CA ALA A 72 -19.00 -10.52 8.33
C ALA A 72 -18.33 -11.65 7.52
N HIS A 73 -17.01 -11.63 7.41
CA HIS A 73 -16.19 -12.66 6.73
C HIS A 73 -15.53 -13.66 7.69
N GLY A 74 -15.92 -13.64 8.98
CA GLY A 74 -15.42 -14.56 10.01
C GLY A 74 -13.99 -14.26 10.45
N SER A 75 -13.56 -13.03 10.35
CA SER A 75 -12.27 -12.49 10.78
C SER A 75 -12.46 -11.40 11.84
N ASP A 76 -11.40 -11.03 12.54
CA ASP A 76 -11.35 -9.90 13.47
C ASP A 76 -9.89 -9.41 13.58
N PHE A 77 -9.67 -8.29 14.25
CA PHE A 77 -8.32 -7.87 14.64
C PHE A 77 -7.72 -8.89 15.61
N LEU A 78 -6.46 -9.25 15.37
CA LEU A 78 -5.64 -10.06 16.28
C LEU A 78 -4.88 -9.20 17.28
N GLU A 79 -4.60 -7.95 16.90
CA GLU A 79 -3.94 -6.94 17.69
C GLU A 79 -4.67 -5.61 17.50
N ASP A 80 -4.55 -4.69 18.45
CA ASP A 80 -5.11 -3.35 18.29
C ASP A 80 -4.47 -2.64 17.09
N PRO A 81 -5.26 -2.03 16.18
CA PRO A 81 -4.73 -1.25 15.08
C PRO A 81 -3.80 -0.13 15.56
N THR A 82 -2.72 0.07 14.84
CA THR A 82 -1.78 1.18 15.07
C THR A 82 -1.76 2.10 13.86
N TRP A 83 -1.43 3.37 14.06
CA TRP A 83 -1.32 4.36 12.98
C TRP A 83 -0.17 5.33 13.24
N ASP A 84 0.27 5.98 12.17
CA ASP A 84 1.31 6.99 12.26
C ASP A 84 0.88 8.21 13.08
N ASN A 85 1.86 8.92 13.62
CA ASN A 85 1.68 10.17 14.38
C ASN A 85 1.90 11.44 13.54
N ALA A 86 1.94 11.29 12.19
CA ALA A 86 2.17 12.43 11.31
C ALA A 86 1.04 13.47 11.44
N GLU A 87 1.38 14.75 11.41
CA GLU A 87 0.43 15.87 11.41
C GLU A 87 -0.18 16.07 10.01
N THR A 88 -0.79 15.02 9.45
CA THR A 88 -1.44 15.02 8.15
C THR A 88 -2.94 14.77 8.28
N GLN A 89 -3.69 15.18 7.26
CA GLN A 89 -5.13 14.94 7.23
C GLN A 89 -5.46 13.44 7.13
N HIS A 90 -4.66 12.68 6.41
CA HIS A 90 -4.76 11.22 6.28
C HIS A 90 -3.98 10.50 7.39
N ALA A 91 -4.26 9.22 7.56
CA ALA A 91 -3.54 8.36 8.48
C ALA A 91 -3.17 7.05 7.80
N SER A 92 -1.90 6.62 7.94
CA SER A 92 -1.46 5.28 7.57
C SER A 92 -1.71 4.33 8.74
N VAL A 93 -2.48 3.28 8.50
CA VAL A 93 -2.93 2.34 9.52
C VAL A 93 -2.29 0.98 9.28
N ARG A 94 -1.84 0.33 10.36
CA ARG A 94 -1.32 -1.03 10.38
C ARG A 94 -2.21 -1.90 11.27
N MET A 95 -2.63 -3.04 10.73
CA MET A 95 -3.50 -3.98 11.42
C MET A 95 -2.96 -5.40 11.24
N VAL A 96 -3.14 -6.26 12.24
CA VAL A 96 -3.00 -7.71 12.10
C VAL A 96 -4.39 -8.30 12.28
N ILE A 97 -4.86 -9.02 11.26
CA ILE A 97 -6.22 -9.60 11.22
C ILE A 97 -6.16 -11.12 11.17
N ASP A 98 -7.17 -11.79 11.71
CA ASP A 98 -7.33 -13.23 11.46
C ASP A 98 -7.66 -13.51 9.99
N GLU A 99 -7.45 -14.73 9.52
CA GLU A 99 -7.69 -15.05 8.10
C GLU A 99 -9.21 -15.02 7.80
N PRO A 100 -9.68 -14.15 6.88
CA PRO A 100 -11.06 -14.20 6.42
C PRO A 100 -11.36 -15.56 5.77
N LYS A 101 -12.55 -16.10 5.94
CA LYS A 101 -12.98 -17.35 5.30
C LYS A 101 -12.79 -17.36 3.79
N ASN A 102 -12.91 -16.20 3.16
CA ASN A 102 -12.62 -15.99 1.74
C ASN A 102 -12.01 -14.59 1.57
N LEU A 103 -10.68 -14.56 1.42
CA LEU A 103 -9.94 -13.31 1.29
C LEU A 103 -10.43 -12.44 0.12
N ALA A 104 -10.66 -13.04 -1.05
CA ALA A 104 -11.11 -12.29 -2.23
C ALA A 104 -12.52 -11.70 -2.06
N ALA A 105 -13.39 -12.36 -1.33
CA ALA A 105 -14.72 -11.84 -1.01
C ALA A 105 -14.62 -10.67 -0.04
N TRP A 106 -13.82 -10.82 1.04
CA TRP A 106 -13.60 -9.74 1.99
C TRP A 106 -12.96 -8.51 1.34
N VAL A 107 -11.94 -8.71 0.49
CA VAL A 107 -11.29 -7.59 -0.23
C VAL A 107 -12.29 -6.80 -1.07
N ARG A 108 -13.21 -7.47 -1.80
CA ARG A 108 -14.26 -6.78 -2.56
C ARG A 108 -15.17 -5.93 -1.69
N ASP A 109 -15.52 -6.41 -0.50
CA ASP A 109 -16.35 -5.65 0.44
C ASP A 109 -15.56 -4.51 1.09
N ALA A 110 -14.28 -4.75 1.46
CA ALA A 110 -13.39 -3.71 1.94
C ALA A 110 -13.15 -2.61 0.90
N ASP A 111 -13.06 -2.95 -0.38
CA ASP A 111 -12.94 -1.97 -1.48
C ASP A 111 -14.20 -1.10 -1.64
N THR A 112 -15.37 -1.54 -1.17
CA THR A 112 -16.57 -0.67 -1.12
C THR A 112 -16.51 0.36 0.01
N PHE A 113 -15.63 0.14 0.99
CA PHE A 113 -15.40 1.00 2.14
C PHE A 113 -14.20 1.95 1.95
N SER A 114 -13.64 1.99 0.74
CA SER A 114 -12.41 2.71 0.42
C SER A 114 -12.43 4.22 0.67
N ASP A 115 -13.60 4.85 0.62
CA ASP A 115 -13.76 6.29 0.93
C ASP A 115 -13.47 6.61 2.40
N HIS A 116 -13.49 5.60 3.27
CA HIS A 116 -13.21 5.70 4.70
C HIS A 116 -11.86 5.11 5.06
N LEU A 117 -11.56 3.90 4.59
CA LEU A 117 -10.31 3.18 4.87
C LEU A 117 -9.89 2.34 3.66
N GLU A 118 -8.98 2.85 2.86
CA GLU A 118 -8.50 2.16 1.67
C GLU A 118 -7.40 1.16 2.01
N VAL A 119 -7.63 -0.13 1.69
CA VAL A 119 -6.62 -1.18 1.88
C VAL A 119 -5.47 -0.99 0.88
N GLN A 120 -4.25 -0.82 1.38
CA GLN A 120 -3.04 -0.60 0.60
C GLN A 120 -2.26 -1.89 0.34
N SER A 121 -2.26 -2.82 1.31
CA SER A 121 -1.66 -4.15 1.16
C SER A 121 -2.25 -5.16 2.12
N VAL A 122 -2.23 -6.42 1.70
CA VAL A 122 -2.51 -7.59 2.52
C VAL A 122 -1.44 -8.64 2.27
N GLY A 123 -0.86 -9.20 3.31
CA GLY A 123 0.14 -10.25 3.20
C GLY A 123 0.55 -10.83 4.54
N LYS A 124 1.41 -11.84 4.51
CA LYS A 124 2.08 -12.34 5.71
C LYS A 124 3.22 -11.40 6.12
N SER A 125 3.86 -10.74 5.16
CA SER A 125 5.08 -9.94 5.35
C SER A 125 5.06 -8.60 4.62
N LEU A 126 4.20 -8.42 3.63
CA LEU A 126 4.12 -7.21 2.82
C LEU A 126 3.49 -6.06 3.58
N GLU A 127 4.21 -4.95 3.62
CA GLU A 127 3.71 -3.64 4.03
C GLU A 127 3.94 -2.63 2.89
N ILE A 128 2.88 -2.04 2.36
CA ILE A 128 2.97 -0.90 1.44
C ILE A 128 2.80 0.38 2.24
N ILE A 129 3.82 1.23 2.17
CA ILE A 129 3.86 2.56 2.79
C ILE A 129 4.08 3.55 1.67
N LYS A 130 3.19 4.52 1.52
CA LYS A 130 3.28 5.56 0.49
C LYS A 130 2.69 6.88 0.97
N ASP A 131 3.34 7.96 0.59
CA ASP A 131 2.91 9.31 0.94
C ASP A 131 3.36 10.30 -0.16
N LEU A 132 2.91 11.54 -0.01
CA LEU A 132 3.47 12.67 -0.75
C LEU A 132 4.84 13.02 -0.17
N ASP A 133 5.66 13.69 -0.93
CA ASP A 133 7.02 14.11 -0.60
C ASP A 133 8.14 13.16 -1.03
N SER A 134 9.37 13.58 -0.72
CA SER A 134 10.60 12.86 -1.05
C SER A 134 10.73 11.53 -0.30
N ALA A 135 11.63 10.66 -0.75
CA ALA A 135 11.88 9.38 -0.11
C ALA A 135 12.34 9.53 1.35
N SER A 136 13.19 10.53 1.63
CA SER A 136 13.66 10.82 2.99
C SER A 136 12.53 11.27 3.90
N ASP A 137 11.66 12.18 3.43
CA ASP A 137 10.54 12.69 4.24
C ASP A 137 9.52 11.59 4.53
N VAL A 138 9.17 10.78 3.53
CA VAL A 138 8.26 9.63 3.72
C VAL A 138 8.88 8.59 4.65
N ALA A 139 10.18 8.32 4.52
CA ALA A 139 10.85 7.36 5.38
C ALA A 139 10.90 7.84 6.84
N GLU A 140 11.15 9.13 7.09
CA GLU A 140 11.12 9.72 8.43
C GLU A 140 9.72 9.67 9.06
N LYS A 141 8.70 10.09 8.29
CA LYS A 141 7.30 10.08 8.75
C LYS A 141 6.82 8.70 9.19
N HIS A 142 7.20 7.67 8.46
CA HIS A 142 6.65 6.32 8.61
C HIS A 142 7.65 5.29 9.17
N GLY A 143 8.85 5.71 9.59
CA GLY A 143 9.86 4.83 10.18
C GLY A 143 10.41 3.78 9.22
N VAL A 144 10.43 4.06 7.91
CA VAL A 144 10.89 3.12 6.89
C VAL A 144 12.35 2.74 7.07
N GLN A 145 13.20 3.67 7.49
CA GLN A 145 14.64 3.43 7.70
C GLN A 145 14.94 2.31 8.69
N ASP A 146 14.06 2.08 9.67
CA ASP A 146 14.24 1.08 10.72
C ASP A 146 13.64 -0.29 10.35
N PHE A 147 13.06 -0.40 9.13
CA PHE A 147 12.37 -1.60 8.72
C PHE A 147 13.33 -2.75 8.43
N VAL A 148 13.14 -3.87 9.15
CA VAL A 148 13.91 -5.11 8.99
C VAL A 148 13.14 -6.10 8.14
N GLY A 149 13.77 -6.58 7.07
CA GLY A 149 13.12 -7.51 6.15
C GLY A 149 14.09 -8.16 5.18
N THR A 150 13.58 -8.90 4.22
CA THR A 150 14.37 -9.66 3.25
C THR A 150 14.44 -9.01 1.88
N HIS A 151 13.41 -8.30 1.47
CA HIS A 151 13.38 -7.62 0.17
C HIS A 151 12.37 -6.49 0.18
N GLY A 152 12.44 -5.65 -0.85
CA GLY A 152 11.49 -4.56 -1.04
C GLY A 152 11.67 -3.84 -2.36
N LEU A 153 10.67 -3.05 -2.68
CA LEU A 153 10.60 -2.17 -3.85
C LEU A 153 10.36 -0.73 -3.40
N GLY A 154 10.99 0.21 -4.07
CA GLY A 154 10.74 1.64 -3.91
C GLY A 154 10.36 2.28 -5.23
N HIS A 155 9.49 3.29 -5.18
CA HIS A 155 9.07 4.07 -6.33
C HIS A 155 8.99 5.56 -5.97
N ALA A 156 9.68 6.40 -6.74
CA ALA A 156 9.56 7.85 -6.68
C ALA A 156 8.85 8.36 -7.93
N ARG A 157 7.79 9.14 -7.74
CA ARG A 157 6.93 9.63 -8.81
C ARG A 157 7.17 11.11 -9.08
N LEU A 158 7.25 11.43 -10.37
CA LEU A 158 7.04 12.78 -10.88
C LEU A 158 5.66 12.78 -11.55
N ALA A 159 4.70 13.51 -11.01
CA ALA A 159 3.35 13.60 -11.56
C ALA A 159 3.35 14.46 -12.83
N THR A 160 2.87 13.90 -13.93
CA THR A 160 2.78 14.61 -15.22
C THR A 160 1.35 14.89 -15.65
N GLU A 161 0.40 14.02 -15.32
CA GLU A 161 -0.97 14.08 -15.89
C GLU A 161 -2.10 13.63 -14.95
N SER A 162 -1.81 13.07 -13.77
CA SER A 162 -2.85 12.59 -12.85
C SER A 162 -2.74 13.22 -11.48
N SER A 163 -3.84 13.18 -10.71
CA SER A 163 -3.87 13.78 -9.38
C SER A 163 -2.76 13.22 -8.49
N VAL A 164 -2.13 14.11 -7.73
CA VAL A 164 -1.10 13.74 -6.77
C VAL A 164 -1.82 13.38 -5.48
N SER A 165 -1.98 12.06 -5.24
CA SER A 165 -2.51 11.53 -3.99
C SER A 165 -1.70 10.33 -3.56
N PRO A 166 -1.56 10.06 -2.26
CA PRO A 166 -0.85 8.86 -1.80
C PRO A 166 -1.45 7.58 -2.36
N THR A 167 -2.77 7.51 -2.49
CA THR A 167 -3.50 6.32 -3.00
C THR A 167 -3.18 6.03 -4.46
N ALA A 168 -2.99 7.05 -5.29
CA ALA A 168 -2.64 6.91 -6.70
C ALA A 168 -1.13 6.70 -6.95
N SER A 169 -0.33 6.59 -5.89
CA SER A 169 1.13 6.38 -5.97
C SER A 169 1.48 4.90 -5.91
N HIS A 170 2.58 4.53 -6.57
CA HIS A 170 3.16 3.19 -6.45
C HIS A 170 3.87 3.01 -5.09
N PRO A 171 4.04 1.75 -4.62
CA PRO A 171 3.61 0.49 -5.23
C PRO A 171 2.10 0.25 -5.13
N PHE A 172 1.59 -0.63 -6.01
CA PHE A 172 0.23 -1.16 -5.92
C PHE A 172 0.25 -2.60 -5.43
N TRP A 173 -0.68 -2.93 -4.55
CA TRP A 173 -0.95 -4.30 -4.16
C TRP A 173 -1.75 -5.01 -5.28
N ALA A 174 -1.31 -6.19 -5.71
CA ALA A 174 -2.03 -7.01 -6.69
C ALA A 174 -3.21 -7.73 -6.01
N ARG A 175 -4.36 -7.07 -5.95
CA ARG A 175 -5.59 -7.60 -5.32
C ARG A 175 -6.12 -8.83 -6.05
N PRO A 176 -6.54 -9.88 -5.35
CA PRO A 176 -6.50 -10.10 -3.89
C PRO A 176 -5.33 -11.00 -3.43
N PHE A 177 -4.19 -10.97 -4.12
CA PHE A 177 -3.07 -11.90 -3.87
C PHE A 177 -2.19 -11.42 -2.71
N PRO A 178 -2.14 -12.14 -1.57
CA PRO A 178 -1.27 -11.77 -0.45
C PRO A 178 0.19 -11.70 -0.87
N ASP A 179 0.93 -10.76 -0.28
CA ASP A 179 2.38 -10.58 -0.50
C ASP A 179 2.78 -10.30 -1.95
N VAL A 180 1.89 -9.79 -2.79
CA VAL A 180 2.21 -9.41 -4.18
C VAL A 180 2.04 -7.91 -4.38
N ALA A 181 3.13 -7.22 -4.69
CA ALA A 181 3.14 -5.81 -5.03
C ALA A 181 3.84 -5.56 -6.35
N ILE A 182 3.41 -4.52 -7.05
CA ILE A 182 3.99 -4.10 -8.32
C ILE A 182 4.42 -2.63 -8.28
N VAL A 183 5.47 -2.34 -9.02
CA VAL A 183 5.86 -0.98 -9.42
C VAL A 183 5.98 -0.94 -10.94
N HIS A 184 5.55 0.15 -11.55
CA HIS A 184 5.56 0.30 -12.99
C HIS A 184 6.00 1.71 -13.36
N ASN A 185 6.87 1.82 -14.32
CA ASN A 185 7.31 3.08 -14.90
C ASN A 185 7.12 3.01 -16.40
N GLY A 186 5.89 3.21 -16.85
CA GLY A 186 5.49 3.07 -18.23
C GLY A 186 4.07 3.57 -18.45
N GLN A 187 3.50 3.22 -19.61
CA GLN A 187 2.13 3.56 -19.96
C GLN A 187 1.46 2.42 -20.71
N ILE A 188 0.27 2.02 -20.28
CA ILE A 188 -0.52 0.99 -20.94
C ILE A 188 -1.36 1.64 -22.04
N THR A 189 -0.98 1.41 -23.29
CA THR A 189 -1.54 2.11 -24.47
C THR A 189 -3.04 1.82 -24.71
N ASN A 190 -3.54 0.66 -24.27
CA ASN A 190 -4.95 0.28 -24.41
C ASN A 190 -5.71 0.30 -23.07
N TYR A 191 -5.33 1.21 -22.17
CA TYR A 191 -5.83 1.35 -20.80
C TYR A 191 -7.36 1.30 -20.72
N PHE A 192 -8.06 2.20 -21.40
CA PHE A 192 -9.54 2.29 -21.32
C PHE A 192 -10.28 1.03 -21.76
N LEU A 193 -9.80 0.37 -22.82
CA LEU A 193 -10.40 -0.88 -23.29
C LEU A 193 -10.17 -2.01 -22.28
N SER A 194 -8.98 -2.10 -21.74
CA SER A 194 -8.60 -3.13 -20.76
C SER A 194 -9.36 -2.93 -19.45
N ARG A 195 -9.41 -1.69 -18.94
CA ARG A 195 -10.18 -1.31 -17.75
C ARG A 195 -11.65 -1.68 -17.89
N ASN A 196 -12.32 -1.21 -18.94
CA ASN A 196 -13.73 -1.51 -19.21
C ASN A 196 -14.01 -3.03 -19.30
N ARG A 197 -13.07 -3.80 -19.87
CA ARG A 197 -13.21 -5.27 -19.96
C ARG A 197 -13.12 -5.92 -18.57
N LEU A 198 -12.23 -5.46 -17.71
CA LEU A 198 -12.05 -5.98 -16.35
C LEU A 198 -13.21 -5.55 -15.44
N GLU A 199 -13.67 -4.31 -15.52
CA GLU A 199 -14.83 -3.81 -14.77
C GLU A 199 -16.10 -4.60 -15.09
N ARG A 200 -16.32 -4.97 -16.36
CA ARG A 200 -17.43 -5.86 -16.77
C ARG A 200 -17.32 -7.28 -16.18
N LYS A 201 -16.13 -7.70 -15.76
CA LYS A 201 -15.89 -8.97 -15.07
C LYS A 201 -16.00 -8.83 -13.55
N GLY A 202 -16.31 -7.63 -13.04
CA GLY A 202 -16.45 -7.35 -11.61
C GLY A 202 -15.18 -6.91 -10.89
N TYR A 203 -14.08 -6.63 -11.62
CA TYR A 203 -12.90 -6.02 -11.02
C TYR A 203 -13.17 -4.54 -10.72
N ARG A 204 -12.62 -4.06 -9.62
CA ARG A 204 -12.68 -2.65 -9.22
C ARG A 204 -11.29 -2.04 -9.24
N PHE A 205 -11.22 -0.79 -9.64
CA PHE A 205 -10.02 0.02 -9.66
C PHE A 205 -10.23 1.22 -8.73
N MET A 206 -9.27 1.49 -7.88
CA MET A 206 -9.36 2.54 -6.85
C MET A 206 -8.92 3.89 -7.39
N THR A 207 -8.09 3.89 -8.44
CA THR A 207 -7.53 5.09 -9.05
C THR A 207 -7.67 5.05 -10.58
N GLU A 208 -7.25 6.11 -11.24
CA GLU A 208 -7.11 6.15 -12.69
C GLU A 208 -5.69 5.80 -13.15
N ASN A 209 -4.85 5.28 -12.27
CA ASN A 209 -3.51 4.86 -12.63
C ASN A 209 -3.57 3.56 -13.46
N ASP A 210 -2.93 3.58 -14.63
CA ASP A 210 -2.95 2.43 -15.55
C ASP A 210 -2.26 1.17 -14.97
N SER A 211 -1.37 1.35 -14.02
CA SER A 211 -0.67 0.24 -13.35
C SER A 211 -1.58 -0.66 -12.52
N GLU A 212 -2.77 -0.20 -12.13
CA GLU A 212 -3.76 -1.05 -11.47
C GLU A 212 -4.32 -2.15 -12.39
N LEU A 213 -4.07 -2.07 -13.71
CA LEU A 213 -4.46 -3.14 -14.65
C LEU A 213 -3.51 -4.36 -14.61
N LEU A 214 -2.32 -4.20 -14.03
CA LEU A 214 -1.29 -5.25 -13.99
C LEU A 214 -1.50 -6.19 -12.83
#